data_ad520c82d25fa344c49cd7291798dff3
#
_entry.id   ad520c82d25fa344c49cd7291798dff3
#
_cell.length_a   1.000
_cell.length_b   1.000
_cell.length_c   1.000
_cell.angle_alpha   90.00
_cell.angle_beta   90.00
_cell.angle_gamma   90.00
#
_symmetry.space_group_name_H-M   'P 1'
#
loop_
_entity.id
_entity.type
_entity.pdbx_description
1 polymer ?
#
loop_
_entity_poly.entity_id
_entity_poly.type
_entity_poly.pdbx_seq_one_letter_code
_entity_poly.pdbx_strand_id
1 'polypeptide(L)'
;EALLRFNAAAFEARQLQRRDTDLLALLEAQVEAQRLQWQAKGLTVRVEGPPVRMPVDADKITSAVSNLLSNAIRFSPPQGTVRLVLSQPPGHVRLDVFDQGPGVDRVDRDRVFEPFYRGVRQPDDAVRGTGIGLSIVQEYVQAHGGSVRLVDEGAHSFFRIELPHAA
;
A
#
# COMPACT_ATOMS: atom_id res chain seq x y z
N GLU A 1 1.26 23.16 1.51
CA GLU A 1 2.12 22.11 2.09
C GLU A 1 1.90 20.76 1.42
N ALA A 2 0.71 20.20 1.59
CA ALA A 2 0.42 18.89 1.02
C ALA A 2 0.49 18.91 -0.50
N LEU A 3 0.06 19.99 -1.15
CA LEU A 3 0.12 20.12 -2.59
C LEU A 3 1.57 20.16 -3.09
N LEU A 4 2.44 20.88 -2.38
CA LEU A 4 3.85 20.92 -2.75
C LEU A 4 4.51 19.53 -2.61
N ARG A 5 4.18 18.79 -1.57
CA ARG A 5 4.71 17.45 -1.39
C ARG A 5 4.23 16.51 -2.48
N PHE A 6 2.96 16.62 -2.87
CA PHE A 6 2.43 15.79 -3.94
C PHE A 6 3.15 16.08 -5.27
N ASN A 7 3.36 17.35 -5.59
CA ASN A 7 4.06 17.71 -6.83
C ASN A 7 5.50 17.20 -6.85
N ALA A 8 6.19 17.30 -5.71
CA ALA A 8 7.55 16.78 -5.60
C ALA A 8 7.57 15.25 -5.77
N ALA A 9 6.62 14.53 -5.14
CA ALA A 9 6.54 13.09 -5.26
C ALA A 9 6.27 12.66 -6.71
N ALA A 10 5.37 13.35 -7.42
CA ALA A 10 5.06 13.04 -8.81
C ALA A 10 6.26 13.24 -9.72
N PHE A 11 7.07 14.26 -9.45
CA PHE A 11 8.31 14.50 -10.21
C PHE A 11 9.33 13.39 -9.93
N GLU A 12 9.56 13.10 -8.65
CA GLU A 12 10.55 12.10 -8.26
C GLU A 12 10.16 10.69 -8.71
N ALA A 13 8.87 10.39 -8.81
CA ALA A 13 8.41 9.07 -9.22
C ALA A 13 8.92 8.68 -10.60
N ARG A 14 9.23 9.66 -11.45
CA ARG A 14 9.73 9.39 -12.81
C ARG A 14 11.21 9.07 -12.83
N GLN A 15 11.92 9.29 -11.73
CA GLN A 15 13.37 9.12 -11.65
C GLN A 15 13.69 7.96 -10.71
N LEU A 16 13.62 6.74 -11.24
CA LEU A 16 13.86 5.55 -10.43
C LEU A 16 15.35 5.27 -10.30
N GLN A 17 15.73 4.90 -9.09
CA GLN A 17 17.06 4.36 -8.82
C GLN A 17 16.89 2.89 -8.46
N ARG A 18 16.84 2.04 -9.47
CA ARG A 18 16.58 0.63 -9.29
C ARG A 18 17.79 -0.08 -8.71
N ARG A 19 17.54 -0.99 -7.79
CA ARG A 19 18.57 -1.89 -7.25
C ARG A 19 17.91 -3.22 -6.91
N ASP A 20 18.70 -4.28 -6.93
CA ASP A 20 18.25 -5.62 -6.57
C ASP A 20 17.70 -5.59 -5.14
N THR A 21 16.46 -5.95 -4.96
CA THR A 21 15.75 -5.78 -3.69
C THR A 21 15.02 -7.05 -3.32
N ASP A 22 15.19 -7.47 -2.07
CA ASP A 22 14.42 -8.58 -1.48
C ASP A 22 13.08 -8.00 -1.01
N LEU A 23 12.02 -8.28 -1.77
CA LEU A 23 10.71 -7.70 -1.47
C LEU A 23 10.09 -8.25 -0.20
N LEU A 24 10.30 -9.54 0.09
CA LEU A 24 9.76 -10.11 1.32
C LEU A 24 10.38 -9.44 2.54
N ALA A 25 11.70 -9.26 2.53
CA ALA A 25 12.40 -8.56 3.61
C ALA A 25 11.94 -7.11 3.74
N LEU A 26 11.66 -6.45 2.61
CA LEU A 26 11.16 -5.10 2.62
C LEU A 26 9.80 -5.03 3.32
N LEU A 27 8.90 -5.97 3.01
CA LEU A 27 7.59 -6.02 3.66
C LEU A 27 7.74 -6.24 5.18
N GLU A 28 8.59 -7.18 5.56
CA GLU A 28 8.82 -7.49 6.97
C GLU A 28 9.37 -6.28 7.72
N ALA A 29 10.26 -5.53 7.09
CA ALA A 29 10.83 -4.33 7.69
C ALA A 29 9.76 -3.25 7.91
N GLN A 30 8.80 -3.12 7.01
CA GLN A 30 7.73 -2.14 7.17
C GLN A 30 6.75 -2.54 8.27
N VAL A 31 6.46 -3.82 8.39
CA VAL A 31 5.65 -4.31 9.51
C VAL A 31 6.32 -3.99 10.83
N GLU A 32 7.62 -4.23 10.93
CA GLU A 32 8.37 -3.91 12.14
C GLU A 32 8.39 -2.41 12.42
N ALA A 33 8.56 -1.60 11.39
CA ALA A 33 8.62 -0.14 11.54
C ALA A 33 7.32 0.45 12.08
N GLN A 34 6.18 -0.19 11.84
CA GLN A 34 4.88 0.29 12.30
C GLN A 34 4.35 -0.50 13.51
N ARG A 35 5.20 -1.25 14.16
CA ARG A 35 4.79 -2.15 15.26
C ARG A 35 4.02 -1.43 16.36
N LEU A 36 4.48 -0.24 16.79
CA LEU A 36 3.80 0.48 17.87
C LEU A 36 2.34 0.78 17.51
N GLN A 37 2.11 1.16 16.27
CA GLN A 37 0.76 1.50 15.81
C GLN A 37 -0.17 0.28 15.82
N TRP A 38 0.27 -0.83 15.24
CA TRP A 38 -0.63 -1.98 15.17
C TRP A 38 -0.75 -2.70 16.50
N GLN A 39 0.30 -2.71 17.33
CA GLN A 39 0.19 -3.29 18.67
C GLN A 39 -0.76 -2.48 19.56
N ALA A 40 -0.77 -1.14 19.40
CA ALA A 40 -1.67 -0.29 20.18
C ALA A 40 -3.14 -0.62 19.96
N LYS A 41 -3.49 -1.15 18.78
CA LYS A 41 -4.86 -1.58 18.46
C LYS A 41 -5.07 -3.07 18.70
N GLY A 42 -4.06 -3.78 19.16
CA GLY A 42 -4.14 -5.22 19.35
C GLY A 42 -4.21 -6.01 18.06
N LEU A 43 -3.76 -5.43 16.95
CA LEU A 43 -3.83 -6.11 15.66
C LEU A 43 -2.79 -7.22 15.56
N THR A 44 -3.08 -8.21 14.74
CA THR A 44 -2.12 -9.18 14.25
C THR A 44 -1.76 -8.77 12.83
N VAL A 45 -0.47 -8.72 12.52
CA VAL A 45 -0.02 -8.40 11.16
C VAL A 45 0.85 -9.53 10.67
N ARG A 46 0.51 -10.09 9.50
CA ARG A 46 1.20 -11.24 8.92
C ARG A 46 1.76 -10.88 7.55
N VAL A 47 2.95 -11.40 7.27
CA VAL A 47 3.56 -11.32 5.95
C VAL A 47 3.66 -12.75 5.41
N GLU A 48 3.10 -13.01 4.23
CA GLU A 48 3.04 -14.34 3.65
C GLU A 48 3.57 -14.31 2.22
N GLY A 49 4.21 -15.37 1.81
CA GLY A 49 4.66 -15.54 0.44
C GLY A 49 6.12 -15.96 0.33
N PRO A 50 6.58 -16.23 -0.89
CA PRO A 50 7.97 -16.64 -1.11
C PRO A 50 8.90 -15.44 -1.10
N PRO A 51 10.20 -15.64 -0.84
CA PRO A 51 11.17 -14.58 -1.07
C PRO A 51 11.25 -14.27 -2.56
N VAL A 52 11.24 -12.99 -2.90
CA VAL A 52 11.30 -12.53 -4.28
C VAL A 52 12.32 -11.39 -4.36
N ARG A 53 13.26 -11.51 -5.28
CA ARG A 53 14.21 -10.43 -5.53
C ARG A 53 13.98 -9.90 -6.93
N MET A 54 13.96 -8.56 -7.05
CA MET A 54 13.83 -7.92 -8.35
C MET A 54 14.38 -6.49 -8.28
N PRO A 55 14.76 -5.90 -9.41
CA PRO A 55 15.23 -4.53 -9.41
C PRO A 55 14.05 -3.56 -9.27
N VAL A 56 14.05 -2.78 -8.19
CA VAL A 56 13.07 -1.72 -7.96
C VAL A 56 13.76 -0.56 -7.26
N ASP A 57 13.12 0.60 -7.27
CA ASP A 57 13.53 1.70 -6.42
C ASP A 57 13.04 1.39 -5.01
N ALA A 58 13.94 0.89 -4.17
CA ALA A 58 13.56 0.39 -2.85
C ALA A 58 12.91 1.46 -1.99
N ASP A 59 13.37 2.71 -2.07
CA ASP A 59 12.81 3.79 -1.26
C ASP A 59 11.36 4.09 -1.67
N LYS A 60 11.08 4.11 -2.97
CA LYS A 60 9.74 4.38 -3.46
C LYS A 60 8.77 3.23 -3.18
N ILE A 61 9.23 2.01 -3.37
CA ILE A 61 8.40 0.84 -3.04
C ILE A 61 8.16 0.76 -1.53
N THR A 62 9.17 1.06 -0.72
CA THR A 62 9.00 1.14 0.73
C THR A 62 7.93 2.14 1.10
N SER A 63 7.94 3.33 0.48
CA SER A 63 6.93 4.35 0.73
C SER A 63 5.53 3.87 0.34
N ALA A 64 5.41 3.21 -0.81
CA ALA A 64 4.12 2.67 -1.26
C ALA A 64 3.59 1.63 -0.28
N VAL A 65 4.43 0.68 0.13
CA VAL A 65 4.04 -0.37 1.09
C VAL A 65 3.68 0.24 2.44
N SER A 66 4.49 1.18 2.91
CA SER A 66 4.26 1.85 4.19
C SER A 66 2.90 2.56 4.20
N ASN A 67 2.54 3.23 3.11
CA ASN A 67 1.26 3.91 3.01
C ASN A 67 0.08 2.94 3.01
N LEU A 68 0.18 1.83 2.26
CA LEU A 68 -0.89 0.83 2.26
C LEU A 68 -1.03 0.15 3.62
N LEU A 69 0.07 -0.17 4.27
CA LEU A 69 0.05 -0.80 5.60
C LEU A 69 -0.56 0.16 6.62
N SER A 70 -0.13 1.42 6.62
CA SER A 70 -0.65 2.44 7.51
C SER A 70 -2.16 2.60 7.35
N ASN A 71 -2.64 2.59 6.10
CA ASN A 71 -4.05 2.66 5.78
C ASN A 71 -4.80 1.44 6.35
N ALA A 72 -4.25 0.24 6.15
CA ALA A 72 -4.86 -0.99 6.65
C ALA A 72 -4.94 -1.00 8.18
N ILE A 73 -3.90 -0.54 8.86
CA ILE A 73 -3.90 -0.44 10.32
C ILE A 73 -4.97 0.53 10.79
N ARG A 74 -5.07 1.69 10.13
CA ARG A 74 -6.02 2.72 10.53
C ARG A 74 -7.46 2.24 10.43
N PHE A 75 -7.80 1.50 9.38
CA PHE A 75 -9.17 1.08 9.14
C PHE A 75 -9.54 -0.27 9.77
N SER A 76 -8.57 -1.05 10.21
CA SER A 76 -8.87 -2.33 10.86
C SER A 76 -9.50 -2.12 12.24
N PRO A 77 -10.49 -2.94 12.61
CA PRO A 77 -11.05 -2.86 13.96
C PRO A 77 -10.02 -3.36 14.98
N PRO A 78 -10.12 -2.91 16.24
CA PRO A 78 -9.23 -3.44 17.30
C PRO A 78 -9.29 -4.96 17.32
N GLN A 79 -8.16 -5.60 17.56
CA GLN A 79 -7.98 -7.05 17.61
C GLN A 79 -8.12 -7.75 16.24
N GLY A 80 -8.18 -6.96 15.16
CA GLY A 80 -8.28 -7.52 13.81
C GLY A 80 -6.94 -8.02 13.29
N THR A 81 -6.96 -8.48 12.03
CA THR A 81 -5.77 -9.02 11.36
C THR A 81 -5.54 -8.30 10.04
N VAL A 82 -4.28 -7.95 9.79
CA VAL A 82 -3.82 -7.41 8.51
C VAL A 82 -2.88 -8.44 7.91
N ARG A 83 -3.04 -8.74 6.61
CA ARG A 83 -2.17 -9.68 5.90
C ARG A 83 -1.57 -9.01 4.67
N LEU A 84 -0.28 -9.15 4.54
CA LEU A 84 0.46 -8.73 3.35
C LEU A 84 0.88 -10.01 2.63
N VAL A 85 0.31 -10.25 1.45
CA VAL A 85 0.53 -11.51 0.73
C VAL A 85 1.29 -11.23 -0.56
N LEU A 86 2.48 -11.80 -0.66
CA LEU A 86 3.35 -11.68 -1.82
C LEU A 86 3.23 -12.93 -2.66
N SER A 87 3.04 -12.78 -3.96
CA SER A 87 2.91 -13.90 -4.88
C SER A 87 3.52 -13.57 -6.23
N GLN A 88 3.73 -14.61 -7.06
CA GLN A 88 4.39 -14.48 -8.36
C GLN A 88 3.53 -15.08 -9.47
N PRO A 89 2.41 -14.43 -9.84
CA PRO A 89 1.69 -14.90 -11.03
C PRO A 89 2.57 -14.71 -12.28
N PRO A 90 2.29 -15.45 -13.37
CA PRO A 90 3.12 -15.36 -14.56
C PRO A 90 3.35 -13.93 -15.03
N GLY A 91 4.62 -13.54 -15.18
CA GLY A 91 4.99 -12.22 -15.68
C GLY A 91 4.93 -11.09 -14.67
N HIS A 92 4.57 -11.38 -13.41
CA HIS A 92 4.37 -10.33 -12.41
C HIS A 92 4.82 -10.76 -11.03
N VAL A 93 5.03 -9.75 -10.18
CA VAL A 93 5.06 -9.92 -8.74
C VAL A 93 3.84 -9.17 -8.21
N ARG A 94 3.12 -9.80 -7.31
CA ARG A 94 1.86 -9.25 -6.78
C ARG A 94 1.93 -9.13 -5.27
N LEU A 95 1.50 -7.98 -4.76
CA LEU A 95 1.30 -7.76 -3.33
C LEU A 95 -0.15 -7.44 -3.08
N ASP A 96 -0.80 -8.22 -2.23
CA ASP A 96 -2.16 -7.97 -1.77
C ASP A 96 -2.14 -7.57 -0.30
N VAL A 97 -2.85 -6.51 0.04
CA VAL A 97 -2.94 -6.01 1.42
C VAL A 97 -4.38 -6.18 1.89
N PHE A 98 -4.58 -7.14 2.79
CA PHE A 98 -5.90 -7.46 3.34
C PHE A 98 -6.05 -6.87 4.74
N ASP A 99 -7.20 -6.29 5.01
CA ASP A 99 -7.56 -5.86 6.35
C ASP A 99 -9.00 -6.30 6.64
N GLN A 100 -9.46 -6.07 7.86
CA GLN A 100 -10.80 -6.45 8.29
C GLN A 100 -11.67 -5.21 8.53
N GLY A 101 -11.32 -4.09 7.90
CA GLY A 101 -12.09 -2.88 8.01
C GLY A 101 -13.36 -2.92 7.16
N PRO A 102 -14.08 -1.79 7.12
CA PRO A 102 -15.35 -1.74 6.40
C PRO A 102 -15.23 -1.77 4.89
N GLY A 103 -14.01 -1.73 4.37
CA GLY A 103 -13.78 -1.62 2.93
C GLY A 103 -14.01 -0.21 2.43
N VAL A 104 -14.04 -0.08 1.12
CA VAL A 104 -14.22 1.21 0.45
C VAL A 104 -15.64 1.25 -0.11
N ASP A 105 -16.39 2.31 0.23
CA ASP A 105 -17.74 2.48 -0.30
C ASP A 105 -17.72 2.61 -1.82
N ARG A 106 -18.80 2.17 -2.46
CA ARG A 106 -18.91 2.23 -3.91
C ARG A 106 -18.66 3.63 -4.46
N VAL A 107 -19.18 4.64 -3.77
CA VAL A 107 -19.04 6.02 -4.23
C VAL A 107 -17.59 6.49 -4.24
N ASP A 108 -16.73 5.85 -3.44
CA ASP A 108 -15.34 6.25 -3.30
C ASP A 108 -14.37 5.47 -4.18
N ARG A 109 -14.79 4.33 -4.74
CA ARG A 109 -13.88 3.39 -5.40
C ARG A 109 -13.10 3.99 -6.54
N ASP A 110 -13.74 4.82 -7.36
CA ASP A 110 -13.10 5.42 -8.51
C ASP A 110 -12.23 6.61 -8.14
N ARG A 111 -12.29 7.07 -6.88
CA ARG A 111 -11.61 8.29 -6.47
C ARG A 111 -10.57 8.09 -5.36
N VAL A 112 -10.40 6.86 -4.85
CA VAL A 112 -9.52 6.63 -3.70
C VAL A 112 -8.07 7.02 -3.96
N PHE A 113 -7.64 7.04 -5.22
CA PHE A 113 -6.28 7.41 -5.59
C PHE A 113 -6.13 8.89 -5.94
N GLU A 114 -7.20 9.66 -5.91
CA GLU A 114 -7.10 11.09 -6.18
C GLU A 114 -6.41 11.80 -5.01
N PRO A 115 -5.52 12.77 -5.29
CA PRO A 115 -4.88 13.54 -4.22
C PRO A 115 -5.94 14.24 -3.35
N PHE A 116 -5.71 14.24 -2.05
CA PHE A 116 -6.54 14.90 -1.05
C PHE A 116 -7.95 14.30 -0.89
N TYR A 117 -8.28 13.23 -1.63
CA TYR A 117 -9.59 12.61 -1.48
C TYR A 117 -9.65 11.80 -0.19
N ARG A 118 -10.77 11.91 0.52
CA ARG A 118 -11.03 11.18 1.75
C ARG A 118 -12.41 10.57 1.63
N GLY A 119 -12.49 9.25 1.86
CA GLY A 119 -13.74 8.53 1.74
C GLY A 119 -14.72 8.84 2.86
N VAL A 120 -15.97 8.41 2.67
CA VAL A 120 -17.05 8.68 3.62
C VAL A 120 -16.92 7.89 4.92
N ARG A 121 -16.12 6.82 4.94
CA ARG A 121 -15.92 5.98 6.13
C ARG A 121 -14.61 6.26 6.84
N GLN A 122 -14.10 7.49 6.76
CA GLN A 122 -12.87 7.86 7.46
C GLN A 122 -13.08 7.84 8.97
N PRO A 123 -12.14 7.27 9.74
CA PRO A 123 -12.20 7.37 11.20
C PRO A 123 -12.05 8.83 11.65
N ASP A 124 -12.56 9.14 12.84
CA ASP A 124 -12.47 10.50 13.37
C ASP A 124 -11.03 10.99 13.51
N ASP A 125 -10.09 10.08 13.81
CA ASP A 125 -8.68 10.45 13.95
C ASP A 125 -7.96 10.50 12.61
N ALA A 126 -8.66 10.31 11.52
CA ALA A 126 -8.07 10.34 10.18
C ALA A 126 -7.62 11.73 9.77
N VAL A 127 -7.83 12.73 10.62
CA VAL A 127 -7.33 14.08 10.35
C VAL A 127 -5.84 14.12 10.05
N ARG A 128 -5.09 13.11 10.48
CA ARG A 128 -3.67 13.03 10.22
C ARG A 128 -3.35 12.69 8.77
N GLY A 129 -4.27 12.10 8.06
CA GLY A 129 -4.08 11.80 6.66
C GLY A 129 -4.41 13.03 5.81
N THR A 130 -3.55 13.30 4.83
CA THR A 130 -3.74 14.43 3.93
C THR A 130 -4.57 14.06 2.71
N GLY A 131 -4.88 12.77 2.52
CA GLY A 131 -5.57 12.28 1.34
C GLY A 131 -4.67 12.07 0.14
N ILE A 132 -3.34 12.18 0.29
CA ILE A 132 -2.41 11.98 -0.82
C ILE A 132 -1.66 10.65 -0.75
N GLY A 133 -1.77 9.90 0.36
CA GLY A 133 -1.03 8.65 0.52
C GLY A 133 -1.28 7.64 -0.58
N LEU A 134 -2.54 7.42 -0.96
CA LEU A 134 -2.87 6.46 -2.01
C LEU A 134 -2.48 6.97 -3.39
N SER A 135 -2.55 8.28 -3.64
CA SER A 135 -2.11 8.84 -4.92
C SER A 135 -0.61 8.68 -5.09
N ILE A 136 0.17 8.81 -4.02
CA ILE A 136 1.61 8.58 -4.05
C ILE A 136 1.91 7.11 -4.34
N VAL A 137 1.16 6.19 -3.75
CA VAL A 137 1.29 4.77 -4.05
C VAL A 137 1.13 4.53 -5.55
N GLN A 138 0.07 5.11 -6.13
CA GLN A 138 -0.20 4.97 -7.55
C GLN A 138 0.95 5.53 -8.40
N GLU A 139 1.44 6.72 -8.07
CA GLU A 139 2.54 7.34 -8.81
C GLU A 139 3.80 6.47 -8.78
N TYR A 140 4.18 5.98 -7.62
CA TYR A 140 5.41 5.19 -7.49
C TYR A 140 5.29 3.84 -8.18
N VAL A 141 4.14 3.19 -8.07
CA VAL A 141 3.92 1.89 -8.71
C VAL A 141 3.86 2.04 -10.23
N GLN A 142 3.18 3.07 -10.73
CA GLN A 142 3.12 3.33 -12.17
C GLN A 142 4.48 3.66 -12.75
N ALA A 143 5.33 4.36 -12.00
CA ALA A 143 6.69 4.65 -12.43
C ALA A 143 7.50 3.36 -12.65
N HIS A 144 7.15 2.29 -11.95
CA HIS A 144 7.76 0.97 -12.13
C HIS A 144 7.12 0.15 -13.26
N GLY A 145 6.17 0.73 -13.98
CA GLY A 145 5.44 0.02 -15.02
C GLY A 145 4.34 -0.89 -14.49
N GLY A 146 4.02 -0.76 -13.21
CA GLY A 146 3.02 -1.59 -12.56
C GLY A 146 1.69 -0.89 -12.35
N SER A 147 0.83 -1.51 -11.58
CA SER A 147 -0.48 -0.97 -11.25
C SER A 147 -0.80 -1.20 -9.79
N VAL A 148 -1.60 -0.29 -9.22
CA VAL A 148 -2.24 -0.49 -7.94
C VAL A 148 -3.73 -0.31 -8.15
N ARG A 149 -4.53 -1.20 -7.58
CA ARG A 149 -5.98 -1.15 -7.73
C ARG A 149 -6.67 -1.74 -6.53
N LEU A 150 -7.92 -1.35 -6.37
CA LEU A 150 -8.80 -1.94 -5.37
C LEU A 150 -9.47 -3.15 -6.02
N VAL A 151 -9.31 -4.31 -5.41
CA VAL A 151 -9.92 -5.56 -5.88
C VAL A 151 -11.12 -5.85 -5.01
N ASP A 152 -12.21 -6.22 -5.64
CA ASP A 152 -13.47 -6.47 -4.98
C ASP A 152 -13.82 -7.95 -5.14
N GLU A 153 -13.81 -8.69 -4.03
CA GLU A 153 -14.13 -10.11 -4.04
C GLU A 153 -15.18 -10.38 -2.97
N GLY A 154 -16.42 -10.55 -3.40
CA GLY A 154 -17.53 -10.80 -2.49
C GLY A 154 -17.78 -9.61 -1.59
N ALA A 155 -17.78 -9.83 -0.28
CA ALA A 155 -18.08 -8.79 0.71
C ALA A 155 -16.86 -7.95 1.08
N HIS A 156 -15.68 -8.28 0.55
CA HIS A 156 -14.43 -7.65 0.93
C HIS A 156 -13.74 -7.00 -0.25
N SER A 157 -13.02 -5.91 0.03
CA SER A 157 -12.14 -5.29 -0.95
C SER A 157 -10.76 -5.16 -0.34
N PHE A 158 -9.73 -5.17 -1.20
CA PHE A 158 -8.35 -5.06 -0.77
C PHE A 158 -7.53 -4.39 -1.87
N PHE A 159 -6.39 -3.83 -1.49
CA PHE A 159 -5.49 -3.21 -2.46
C PHE A 159 -4.51 -4.22 -3.01
N ARG A 160 -4.29 -4.17 -4.32
CA ARG A 160 -3.36 -5.05 -5.03
C ARG A 160 -2.36 -4.23 -5.82
N ILE A 161 -1.09 -4.47 -5.55
CA ILE A 161 0.00 -3.94 -6.38
C ILE A 161 0.49 -5.06 -7.28
N GLU A 162 0.67 -4.77 -8.57
CA GLU A 162 1.31 -5.69 -9.51
C GLU A 162 2.46 -4.98 -10.19
N LEU A 163 3.64 -5.62 -10.17
CA LEU A 163 4.83 -5.11 -10.82
C LEU A 163 5.24 -6.10 -11.91
N PRO A 164 5.58 -5.63 -13.12
CA PRO A 164 6.06 -6.54 -14.15
C PRO A 164 7.40 -7.14 -13.73
N HIS A 165 7.55 -8.42 -13.92
CA HIS A 165 8.78 -9.13 -13.56
C HIS A 165 8.92 -10.34 -14.46
N ALA A 166 9.93 -10.31 -15.33
CA ALA A 166 10.27 -11.45 -16.17
C ALA A 166 10.99 -12.48 -15.29
N ALA A 167 10.37 -13.63 -15.14
CA ALA A 167 10.92 -14.71 -14.31
C ALA A 167 12.19 -15.27 -14.90
#